data_455b4cbbb832a99b32f606be0918a264
#
_entry.id   455b4cbbb832a99b32f606be0918a264
#
_cell.length_a   1.000
_cell.length_b   1.000
_cell.length_c   1.000
_cell.angle_alpha   90.00
_cell.angle_beta   90.00
_cell.angle_gamma   90.00
#
_symmetry.space_group_name_H-M   'P 1'
#
loop_
_entity.id
_entity.type
_entity.pdbx_description
1 polymer ?
#
loop_
_entity_poly.entity_id
_entity_poly.type
_entity_poly.pdbx_seq_one_letter_code
_entity_poly.pdbx_strand_id
1 'polypeptide(L)'
;FGGHLRFRAFFWGSITLILLTNIIVMIGYKAWIGHYLYLPQFWVNVPLMLLPVAGILYQLRDYLKIVGRGKIKHHLTLRELSPFQGKEPFVSLHIPSYNEEPDMLIRTIEHVTKLNYANYELIIIENNTKDEAVWKPVEKFVTELGKAHIRFYHFDKLEGYKSGALNKALELTDPRAEIVGLLDADYCVSPDWLRMTVGLFEDTKTAAVQCPQANSIKDATTFQKIMSYELDLFYKQGMVIRNESNAVIMNGTMCLIRKSTLDAEKWCNGFICEDSELGLRIQSRGENIIYIDHTFGEGLPPRNFEEYKKQRFRWAYGAMMIFKTHWRKIFLWSHLTFMQRFEYLFGWIGWGQMILYPFYLLIL
;
A
#
# COMPACT_ATOMS: atom_id res chain seq x y z
N PHE A 1 6.06 8.71 -21.63
CA PHE A 1 5.81 8.44 -20.19
C PHE A 1 7.07 8.63 -19.32
N GLY A 2 8.25 8.12 -19.72
CA GLY A 2 9.50 8.34 -18.97
C GLY A 2 9.91 9.81 -18.81
N GLY A 3 9.56 10.68 -19.74
CA GLY A 3 9.83 12.12 -19.66
C GLY A 3 9.04 12.83 -18.55
N HIS A 4 7.77 12.48 -18.36
CA HIS A 4 6.93 13.11 -17.35
C HIS A 4 7.34 12.72 -15.91
N LEU A 5 7.70 11.44 -15.69
CA LEU A 5 8.22 10.97 -14.42
C LEU A 5 9.56 11.63 -14.08
N ARG A 6 10.46 11.73 -15.07
CA ARG A 6 11.75 12.42 -14.91
C ARG A 6 11.60 13.91 -14.61
N PHE A 7 10.67 14.60 -15.29
CA PHE A 7 10.41 16.02 -15.03
C PHE A 7 9.88 16.21 -13.60
N ARG A 8 8.92 15.39 -13.16
CA ARG A 8 8.42 15.43 -11.78
C ARG A 8 9.53 15.16 -10.76
N ALA A 9 10.34 14.13 -10.98
CA ALA A 9 11.45 13.80 -10.10
C ALA A 9 12.50 14.93 -10.07
N PHE A 10 12.83 15.53 -11.21
CA PHE A 10 13.72 16.69 -11.28
C PHE A 10 13.17 17.87 -10.49
N PHE A 11 11.89 18.22 -10.70
CA PHE A 11 11.24 19.35 -10.02
C PHE A 11 11.23 19.17 -8.49
N TRP A 12 10.71 18.02 -8.03
CA TRP A 12 10.65 17.72 -6.60
C TRP A 12 12.03 17.51 -5.98
N GLY A 13 12.96 16.91 -6.73
CA GLY A 13 14.35 16.75 -6.31
C GLY A 13 15.05 18.10 -6.11
N SER A 14 14.78 19.07 -6.98
CA SER A 14 15.32 20.43 -6.85
C SER A 14 14.79 21.13 -5.61
N ILE A 15 13.48 21.04 -5.34
CA ILE A 15 12.86 21.58 -4.11
C ILE A 15 13.48 20.91 -2.87
N THR A 16 13.60 19.59 -2.90
CA THR A 16 14.20 18.81 -1.79
C THR A 16 15.64 19.21 -1.53
N LEU A 17 16.42 19.44 -2.59
CA LEU A 17 17.81 19.91 -2.47
C LEU A 17 17.90 21.31 -1.87
N ILE A 18 17.01 22.23 -2.27
CA ILE A 18 16.95 23.58 -1.70
C ILE A 18 16.62 23.51 -0.20
N LEU A 19 15.62 22.71 0.18
CA LEU A 19 15.28 22.51 1.61
C LEU A 19 16.44 21.93 2.39
N LEU A 20 17.12 20.91 1.86
CA LEU A 20 18.29 20.31 2.50
C LEU A 20 19.41 21.34 2.71
N THR A 21 19.70 22.14 1.68
CA THR A 21 20.72 23.20 1.78
C THR A 21 20.39 24.20 2.88
N ASN A 22 19.14 24.66 2.94
CA ASN A 22 18.69 25.58 3.99
C ASN A 22 18.83 24.96 5.39
N ILE A 23 18.44 23.68 5.57
CA ILE A 23 18.58 22.97 6.86
C ILE A 23 20.06 22.86 7.24
N ILE A 24 20.95 22.48 6.32
CA ILE A 24 22.39 22.37 6.58
C ILE A 24 22.98 23.71 7.00
N VAL A 25 22.64 24.78 6.28
CA VAL A 25 23.08 26.15 6.64
C VAL A 25 22.59 26.54 8.02
N MET A 26 21.33 26.25 8.34
CA MET A 26 20.75 26.55 9.65
C MET A 26 21.43 25.74 10.78
N ILE A 27 21.71 24.45 10.58
CA ILE A 27 22.45 23.61 11.51
C ILE A 27 23.85 24.18 11.70
N GLY A 28 24.56 24.53 10.63
CA GLY A 28 25.88 25.13 10.69
C GLY A 28 25.90 26.46 11.45
N TYR A 29 24.92 27.33 11.22
CA TYR A 29 24.76 28.58 11.92
C TYR A 29 24.49 28.37 13.42
N LYS A 30 23.61 27.46 13.78
CA LYS A 30 23.33 27.10 15.18
C LYS A 30 24.52 26.42 15.87
N ALA A 31 25.28 25.60 15.14
CA ALA A 31 26.52 25.01 15.64
C ALA A 31 27.56 26.09 15.99
N TRP A 32 27.70 27.06 15.07
CA TRP A 32 28.59 28.18 15.27
C TRP A 32 28.22 29.03 16.48
N ILE A 33 26.90 29.40 16.60
CA ILE A 33 26.40 30.13 17.78
C ILE A 33 26.55 29.31 19.05
N GLY A 34 26.17 28.01 19.01
CA GLY A 34 26.23 27.12 20.16
C GLY A 34 27.68 26.93 20.69
N HIS A 35 28.65 26.87 19.75
CA HIS A 35 30.07 26.83 20.10
C HIS A 35 30.50 28.11 20.85
N TYR A 36 30.12 29.26 20.33
CA TYR A 36 30.45 30.55 20.94
C TYR A 36 29.74 30.80 22.27
N LEU A 37 28.49 30.35 22.40
CA LEU A 37 27.68 30.59 23.61
C LEU A 37 27.75 29.44 24.62
N TYR A 38 28.51 28.37 24.33
CA TYR A 38 28.67 27.18 25.21
C TYR A 38 27.32 26.60 25.67
N LEU A 39 26.32 26.52 24.77
CA LEU A 39 24.97 26.02 25.07
C LEU A 39 24.93 24.49 25.08
N PRO A 40 24.79 23.81 26.24
CA PRO A 40 24.72 22.34 26.30
C PRO A 40 23.59 21.73 25.50
N GLN A 41 22.45 22.44 25.39
CA GLN A 41 21.26 22.02 24.62
C GLN A 41 21.54 21.81 23.12
N PHE A 42 22.56 22.47 22.59
CA PHE A 42 22.97 22.26 21.19
C PHE A 42 23.31 20.80 20.92
N TRP A 43 24.06 20.16 21.80
CA TRP A 43 24.50 18.78 21.62
C TRP A 43 23.36 17.75 21.72
N VAL A 44 22.27 18.08 22.41
CA VAL A 44 21.07 17.28 22.46
C VAL A 44 20.27 17.45 21.18
N ASN A 45 20.24 18.66 20.62
CA ASN A 45 19.41 18.96 19.44
C ASN A 45 20.04 18.48 18.12
N VAL A 46 21.37 18.39 18.02
CA VAL A 46 22.05 17.93 16.79
C VAL A 46 21.60 16.53 16.34
N PRO A 47 21.57 15.49 17.18
CA PRO A 47 21.08 14.17 16.78
C PRO A 47 19.65 14.20 16.28
N LEU A 48 18.76 14.99 16.91
CA LEU A 48 17.37 15.14 16.49
C LEU A 48 17.26 15.81 15.11
N MET A 49 18.12 16.76 14.79
CA MET A 49 18.17 17.42 13.48
C MET A 49 18.71 16.51 12.37
N LEU A 50 19.50 15.49 12.68
CA LEU A 50 20.01 14.55 11.69
C LEU A 50 18.93 13.63 11.12
N LEU A 51 17.86 13.35 11.84
CA LEU A 51 16.75 12.51 11.36
C LEU A 51 16.01 13.12 10.13
N PRO A 52 15.57 14.40 10.16
CA PRO A 52 15.00 15.02 8.96
C PRO A 52 15.98 15.05 7.79
N VAL A 53 17.26 15.34 8.05
CA VAL A 53 18.29 15.32 7.02
C VAL A 53 18.40 13.94 6.37
N ALA A 54 18.40 12.88 7.16
CA ALA A 54 18.42 11.51 6.65
C ALA A 54 17.20 11.20 5.78
N GLY A 55 15.99 11.63 6.19
CA GLY A 55 14.77 11.47 5.40
C GLY A 55 14.80 12.25 4.08
N ILE A 56 15.31 13.48 4.11
CA ILE A 56 15.46 14.30 2.90
C ILE A 56 16.49 13.68 1.94
N LEU A 57 17.61 13.19 2.46
CA LEU A 57 18.61 12.49 1.64
C LEU A 57 18.04 11.21 1.02
N TYR A 58 17.21 10.49 1.77
CA TYR A 58 16.50 9.32 1.24
C TYR A 58 15.60 9.68 0.06
N GLN A 59 14.79 10.74 0.18
CA GLN A 59 13.93 11.21 -0.92
C GLN A 59 14.76 11.72 -2.11
N LEU A 60 15.81 12.48 -1.85
CA LEU A 60 16.70 12.99 -2.89
C LEU A 60 17.36 11.84 -3.68
N ARG A 61 17.79 10.78 -3.00
CA ARG A 61 18.28 9.55 -3.65
C ARG A 61 17.26 9.02 -4.66
N ASP A 62 15.99 8.97 -4.28
CA ASP A 62 14.93 8.43 -5.12
C ASP A 62 14.73 9.30 -6.37
N TYR A 63 14.72 10.62 -6.21
CA TYR A 63 14.66 11.54 -7.35
C TYR A 63 15.87 11.40 -8.28
N LEU A 64 17.07 11.27 -7.72
CA LEU A 64 18.28 11.07 -8.50
C LEU A 64 18.27 9.73 -9.26
N LYS A 65 17.73 8.66 -8.66
CA LYS A 65 17.56 7.39 -9.38
C LYS A 65 16.64 7.53 -10.59
N ILE A 66 15.53 8.25 -10.46
CA ILE A 66 14.58 8.47 -11.56
C ILE A 66 15.20 9.35 -12.66
N VAL A 67 15.86 10.45 -12.27
CA VAL A 67 16.44 11.42 -13.23
C VAL A 67 17.68 10.85 -13.91
N GLY A 68 18.59 10.23 -13.14
CA GLY A 68 19.91 9.81 -13.61
C GLY A 68 19.94 8.50 -14.39
N ARG A 69 18.94 7.62 -14.26
CA ARG A 69 18.90 6.35 -14.96
C ARG A 69 18.04 6.44 -16.22
N GLY A 70 18.59 6.01 -17.34
CA GLY A 70 17.88 5.93 -18.62
C GLY A 70 16.66 5.00 -18.60
N LYS A 71 16.71 3.94 -17.78
CA LYS A 71 15.58 3.02 -17.50
C LYS A 71 15.66 2.58 -16.06
N ILE A 72 14.52 2.56 -15.37
CA ILE A 72 14.29 1.81 -14.14
C ILE A 72 14.10 0.36 -14.59
N LYS A 73 14.90 -0.58 -14.10
CA LYS A 73 14.96 -1.96 -14.63
C LYS A 73 13.64 -2.73 -14.48
N HIS A 74 12.98 -2.54 -13.35
CA HIS A 74 11.75 -3.25 -12.98
C HIS A 74 10.52 -2.32 -13.02
N HIS A 75 10.50 -1.32 -13.92
CA HIS A 75 9.36 -0.44 -14.12
C HIS A 75 8.36 -1.11 -15.06
N LEU A 76 7.35 -1.75 -14.47
CA LEU A 76 6.27 -2.40 -15.19
C LEU A 76 5.10 -1.42 -15.34
N THR A 77 4.86 -0.98 -16.57
CA THR A 77 3.67 -0.20 -16.95
C THR A 77 2.75 -1.06 -17.81
N LEU A 78 1.59 -0.54 -18.17
CA LEU A 78 0.67 -1.24 -19.08
C LEU A 78 1.32 -1.65 -20.42
N ARG A 79 2.39 -0.95 -20.84
CA ARG A 79 3.08 -1.25 -22.11
C ARG A 79 3.96 -2.49 -22.05
N GLU A 80 4.47 -2.82 -20.88
CA GLU A 80 5.29 -3.99 -20.61
C GLU A 80 4.44 -5.22 -20.27
N LEU A 81 3.15 -5.01 -20.01
CA LEU A 81 2.20 -6.09 -19.76
C LEU A 81 1.57 -6.56 -21.07
N SER A 82 1.30 -7.83 -21.13
CA SER A 82 0.48 -8.43 -22.20
C SER A 82 -0.69 -9.19 -21.57
N PRO A 83 -1.87 -9.18 -22.21
CA PRO A 83 -2.98 -10.01 -21.77
C PRO A 83 -2.53 -11.47 -21.68
N PHE A 84 -2.83 -12.12 -20.57
CA PHE A 84 -2.48 -13.52 -20.38
C PHE A 84 -3.13 -14.41 -21.46
N GLN A 85 -2.35 -15.27 -22.10
CA GLN A 85 -2.76 -16.11 -23.21
C GLN A 85 -2.84 -17.61 -22.85
N GLY A 86 -2.36 -18.00 -21.65
CA GLY A 86 -2.36 -19.37 -21.17
C GLY A 86 -3.72 -19.84 -20.66
N LYS A 87 -3.73 -21.01 -20.03
CA LYS A 87 -4.88 -21.47 -19.26
C LYS A 87 -5.05 -20.57 -18.04
N GLU A 88 -6.14 -19.84 -17.98
CA GLU A 88 -6.43 -18.92 -16.89
C GLU A 88 -6.40 -19.63 -15.52
N PRO A 89 -5.50 -19.21 -14.57
CA PRO A 89 -5.53 -19.72 -13.21
C PRO A 89 -6.85 -19.36 -12.52
N PHE A 90 -7.32 -20.17 -11.59
CA PHE A 90 -8.52 -19.85 -10.83
C PHE A 90 -8.19 -18.80 -9.77
N VAL A 91 -8.89 -17.65 -9.81
CA VAL A 91 -8.70 -16.52 -8.90
C VAL A 91 -9.86 -16.42 -7.92
N SER A 92 -9.58 -16.38 -6.61
CA SER A 92 -10.56 -16.08 -5.58
C SER A 92 -10.44 -14.61 -5.16
N LEU A 93 -11.44 -13.79 -5.45
CA LEU A 93 -11.49 -12.39 -5.04
C LEU A 93 -12.17 -12.27 -3.68
N HIS A 94 -11.54 -11.55 -2.74
CA HIS A 94 -12.05 -11.34 -1.40
C HIS A 94 -12.36 -9.87 -1.16
N ILE A 95 -13.58 -9.57 -0.69
CA ILE A 95 -14.02 -8.26 -0.25
C ILE A 95 -14.41 -8.36 1.24
N PRO A 96 -13.56 -7.93 2.17
CA PRO A 96 -13.96 -7.72 3.56
C PRO A 96 -14.78 -6.44 3.67
N SER A 97 -15.90 -6.47 4.37
CA SER A 97 -16.80 -5.34 4.58
C SER A 97 -17.20 -5.23 6.05
N TYR A 98 -17.33 -4.01 6.54
CA TYR A 98 -17.81 -3.67 7.87
C TYR A 98 -18.52 -2.33 7.87
N ASN A 99 -19.83 -2.36 8.05
CA ASN A 99 -20.67 -1.16 8.18
C ASN A 99 -20.50 -0.17 7.00
N GLU A 100 -20.39 -0.72 5.78
CA GLU A 100 -20.24 0.06 4.55
C GLU A 100 -21.60 0.42 3.95
N GLU A 101 -21.68 1.54 3.25
CA GLU A 101 -22.91 1.94 2.55
C GLU A 101 -23.31 0.90 1.50
N PRO A 102 -24.56 0.39 1.51
CA PRO A 102 -24.97 -0.71 0.61
C PRO A 102 -24.72 -0.42 -0.87
N ASP A 103 -25.07 0.78 -1.33
CA ASP A 103 -24.93 1.18 -2.74
C ASP A 103 -23.46 1.21 -3.19
N MET A 104 -22.56 1.55 -2.26
CA MET A 104 -21.12 1.56 -2.52
C MET A 104 -20.59 0.13 -2.76
N LEU A 105 -20.92 -0.80 -1.88
CA LEU A 105 -20.50 -2.20 -1.99
C LEU A 105 -21.16 -2.88 -3.20
N ILE A 106 -22.43 -2.61 -3.46
CA ILE A 106 -23.14 -3.11 -4.66
C ILE A 106 -22.42 -2.64 -5.93
N ARG A 107 -22.04 -1.36 -6.02
CA ARG A 107 -21.29 -0.82 -7.15
C ARG A 107 -19.95 -1.53 -7.33
N THR A 108 -19.23 -1.84 -6.26
CA THR A 108 -17.99 -2.61 -6.33
C THR A 108 -18.23 -4.01 -6.89
N ILE A 109 -19.27 -4.70 -6.41
CA ILE A 109 -19.66 -6.02 -6.93
C ILE A 109 -20.00 -5.95 -8.43
N GLU A 110 -20.76 -4.94 -8.85
CA GLU A 110 -21.08 -4.72 -10.28
C GLU A 110 -19.84 -4.55 -11.16
N HIS A 111 -18.81 -3.84 -10.64
CA HIS A 111 -17.54 -3.72 -11.37
C HIS A 111 -16.81 -5.06 -11.48
N VAL A 112 -16.80 -5.87 -10.42
CA VAL A 112 -16.23 -7.22 -10.46
C VAL A 112 -16.97 -8.11 -11.46
N THR A 113 -18.31 -7.97 -11.62
CA THR A 113 -19.07 -8.77 -12.60
C THR A 113 -18.73 -8.44 -14.06
N LYS A 114 -18.02 -7.33 -14.32
CA LYS A 114 -17.61 -6.87 -15.66
C LYS A 114 -16.17 -7.25 -16.01
N LEU A 115 -15.49 -8.04 -15.15
CA LEU A 115 -14.13 -8.49 -15.43
C LEU A 115 -14.07 -9.32 -16.72
N ASN A 116 -13.09 -9.01 -17.57
CA ASN A 116 -12.73 -9.79 -18.76
C ASN A 116 -11.91 -11.03 -18.38
N TYR A 117 -12.45 -11.83 -17.45
CA TYR A 117 -11.82 -13.01 -16.90
C TYR A 117 -12.90 -13.99 -16.45
N ALA A 118 -12.85 -15.23 -16.91
CA ALA A 118 -13.93 -16.18 -16.68
C ALA A 118 -13.71 -17.08 -15.46
N ASN A 119 -12.44 -17.34 -15.11
CA ASN A 119 -12.08 -18.36 -14.12
C ASN A 119 -11.86 -17.74 -12.74
N TYR A 120 -12.90 -17.16 -12.13
CA TYR A 120 -12.84 -16.56 -10.80
C TYR A 120 -14.07 -16.84 -9.94
N GLU A 121 -13.92 -16.61 -8.66
CA GLU A 121 -15.01 -16.45 -7.68
C GLU A 121 -14.88 -15.13 -6.93
N LEU A 122 -15.98 -14.64 -6.37
CA LEU A 122 -16.02 -13.50 -5.48
C LEU A 122 -16.61 -13.92 -4.13
N ILE A 123 -15.89 -13.68 -3.06
CA ILE A 123 -16.31 -13.93 -1.67
C ILE A 123 -16.39 -12.59 -0.95
N ILE A 124 -17.60 -12.22 -0.53
CA ILE A 124 -17.84 -11.02 0.27
C ILE A 124 -18.08 -11.47 1.72
N ILE A 125 -17.26 -10.94 2.63
CA ILE A 125 -17.38 -11.18 4.06
C ILE A 125 -17.81 -9.90 4.76
N GLU A 126 -19.09 -9.83 5.06
CA GLU A 126 -19.63 -8.77 5.92
C GLU A 126 -19.52 -9.21 7.38
N ASN A 127 -18.77 -8.48 8.19
CA ASN A 127 -18.48 -8.89 9.56
C ASN A 127 -18.86 -7.83 10.60
N ASN A 128 -19.53 -8.27 11.67
CA ASN A 128 -19.83 -7.49 12.85
C ASN A 128 -20.80 -6.28 12.65
N THR A 129 -21.37 -6.08 11.49
CA THR A 129 -22.41 -5.07 11.26
C THR A 129 -23.73 -5.53 11.84
N LYS A 130 -24.25 -4.78 12.82
CA LYS A 130 -25.48 -5.13 13.53
C LYS A 130 -26.74 -4.65 12.83
N ASP A 131 -26.61 -3.55 12.08
CA ASP A 131 -27.75 -2.96 11.39
C ASP A 131 -28.05 -3.72 10.10
N GLU A 132 -29.17 -4.43 10.11
CA GLU A 132 -29.66 -5.19 8.95
C GLU A 132 -29.93 -4.30 7.72
N ALA A 133 -30.26 -3.03 7.91
CA ALA A 133 -30.47 -2.10 6.80
C ALA A 133 -29.19 -1.83 5.99
N VAL A 134 -28.01 -2.11 6.57
CA VAL A 134 -26.72 -1.94 5.91
C VAL A 134 -26.34 -3.16 5.07
N TRP A 135 -26.47 -4.38 5.59
CA TRP A 135 -25.95 -5.56 4.88
C TRP A 135 -27.02 -6.35 4.11
N LYS A 136 -28.30 -6.36 4.55
CA LYS A 136 -29.36 -7.10 3.85
C LYS A 136 -29.61 -6.65 2.39
N PRO A 137 -29.54 -5.35 2.05
CA PRO A 137 -29.64 -4.94 0.66
C PRO A 137 -28.57 -5.55 -0.24
N VAL A 138 -27.33 -5.71 0.28
CA VAL A 138 -26.23 -6.33 -0.46
C VAL A 138 -26.45 -7.85 -0.61
N GLU A 139 -26.86 -8.54 0.45
CA GLU A 139 -27.23 -9.97 0.40
C GLU A 139 -28.31 -10.23 -0.62
N LYS A 140 -29.37 -9.40 -0.59
CA LYS A 140 -30.49 -9.48 -1.56
C LYS A 140 -29.98 -9.28 -2.98
N PHE A 141 -29.15 -8.27 -3.23
CA PHE A 141 -28.56 -7.98 -4.54
C PHE A 141 -27.76 -9.19 -5.06
N VAL A 142 -26.86 -9.77 -4.23
CA VAL A 142 -26.06 -10.94 -4.62
C VAL A 142 -26.97 -12.15 -4.92
N THR A 143 -28.01 -12.35 -4.13
CA THR A 143 -29.00 -13.44 -4.36
C THR A 143 -29.75 -13.24 -5.68
N GLU A 144 -30.23 -12.02 -5.94
CA GLU A 144 -30.93 -11.67 -7.20
C GLU A 144 -30.04 -11.75 -8.42
N LEU A 145 -28.73 -11.50 -8.27
CA LEU A 145 -27.73 -11.64 -9.35
C LEU A 145 -27.63 -13.10 -9.85
N GLY A 146 -27.93 -14.08 -9.00
CA GLY A 146 -28.06 -15.50 -9.37
C GLY A 146 -26.75 -16.16 -9.87
N LYS A 147 -25.58 -15.55 -9.61
CA LYS A 147 -24.27 -16.08 -10.03
C LYS A 147 -23.65 -16.93 -8.95
N ALA A 148 -23.57 -18.25 -9.14
CA ALA A 148 -23.07 -19.20 -8.14
C ALA A 148 -21.61 -18.97 -7.68
N HIS A 149 -20.80 -18.28 -8.52
CA HIS A 149 -19.42 -17.93 -8.20
C HIS A 149 -19.29 -16.61 -7.41
N ILE A 150 -20.38 -15.91 -7.09
CA ILE A 150 -20.42 -14.72 -6.26
C ILE A 150 -21.17 -15.08 -4.99
N ARG A 151 -20.49 -15.01 -3.85
CA ARG A 151 -21.01 -15.47 -2.56
C ARG A 151 -20.89 -14.37 -1.52
N PHE A 152 -21.98 -14.13 -0.81
CA PHE A 152 -22.05 -13.19 0.31
C PHE A 152 -22.23 -13.99 1.63
N TYR A 153 -21.48 -13.59 2.64
CA TYR A 153 -21.56 -14.17 3.98
C TYR A 153 -21.60 -13.06 5.01
N HIS A 154 -22.58 -13.12 5.91
CA HIS A 154 -22.68 -12.25 7.07
C HIS A 154 -22.30 -13.02 8.33
N PHE A 155 -21.48 -12.39 9.19
CA PHE A 155 -21.10 -12.92 10.49
C PHE A 155 -21.35 -11.88 11.58
N ASP A 156 -22.27 -12.16 12.52
CA ASP A 156 -22.60 -11.28 13.63
C ASP A 156 -21.42 -11.00 14.55
N LYS A 157 -20.52 -11.98 14.69
CA LYS A 157 -19.33 -11.89 15.53
C LYS A 157 -18.18 -12.63 14.88
N LEU A 158 -17.22 -11.86 14.41
CA LEU A 158 -15.96 -12.37 13.87
C LEU A 158 -14.79 -11.59 14.50
N GLU A 159 -13.87 -12.32 15.12
CA GLU A 159 -12.69 -11.72 15.75
C GLU A 159 -11.62 -11.37 14.71
N GLY A 160 -10.76 -10.39 15.01
CA GLY A 160 -9.60 -10.05 14.17
C GLY A 160 -9.87 -8.94 13.15
N TYR A 161 -11.02 -8.25 13.19
CA TYR A 161 -11.35 -7.16 12.26
C TYR A 161 -11.20 -7.59 10.80
N LYS A 162 -10.53 -6.77 9.96
CA LYS A 162 -10.29 -7.05 8.53
C LYS A 162 -9.50 -8.34 8.32
N SER A 163 -8.45 -8.59 9.10
CA SER A 163 -7.66 -9.83 9.00
C SER A 163 -8.48 -11.09 9.35
N GLY A 164 -9.39 -10.99 10.31
CA GLY A 164 -10.34 -12.08 10.64
C GLY A 164 -11.28 -12.37 9.46
N ALA A 165 -11.86 -11.35 8.85
CA ALA A 165 -12.71 -11.48 7.66
C ALA A 165 -11.94 -12.11 6.49
N LEU A 166 -10.71 -11.68 6.25
CA LEU A 166 -9.85 -12.21 5.18
C LEU A 166 -9.44 -13.67 5.43
N ASN A 167 -9.14 -14.06 6.69
CA ASN A 167 -8.90 -15.45 7.04
C ASN A 167 -10.16 -16.29 6.83
N LYS A 168 -11.33 -15.74 7.15
CA LYS A 168 -12.61 -16.44 6.92
C LYS A 168 -12.90 -16.60 5.43
N ALA A 169 -12.63 -15.58 4.63
CA ALA A 169 -12.72 -15.69 3.17
C ALA A 169 -11.77 -16.77 2.63
N LEU A 170 -10.54 -16.86 3.17
CA LEU A 170 -9.57 -17.86 2.78
C LEU A 170 -10.04 -19.29 3.12
N GLU A 171 -10.71 -19.51 4.25
CA GLU A 171 -11.33 -20.80 4.60
C GLU A 171 -12.44 -21.21 3.63
N LEU A 172 -13.18 -20.23 3.08
CA LEU A 172 -14.30 -20.42 2.15
C LEU A 172 -13.87 -20.46 0.69
N THR A 173 -12.58 -20.17 0.42
CA THR A 173 -12.00 -20.15 -0.92
C THR A 173 -12.08 -21.54 -1.58
N ASP A 174 -12.48 -21.55 -2.85
CA ASP A 174 -12.51 -22.77 -3.65
C ASP A 174 -11.11 -23.44 -3.66
N PRO A 175 -11.01 -24.75 -3.39
CA PRO A 175 -9.72 -25.47 -3.38
C PRO A 175 -8.94 -25.35 -4.71
N ARG A 176 -9.63 -25.09 -5.83
CA ARG A 176 -8.99 -24.88 -7.14
C ARG A 176 -8.28 -23.55 -7.26
N ALA A 177 -8.50 -22.59 -6.35
CA ALA A 177 -7.88 -21.29 -6.43
C ALA A 177 -6.35 -21.38 -6.35
N GLU A 178 -5.70 -20.73 -7.29
CA GLU A 178 -4.24 -20.62 -7.36
C GLU A 178 -3.79 -19.23 -6.87
N ILE A 179 -4.66 -18.23 -7.01
CA ILE A 179 -4.41 -16.83 -6.68
C ILE A 179 -5.58 -16.30 -5.84
N VAL A 180 -5.28 -15.50 -4.84
CA VAL A 180 -6.26 -14.73 -4.05
C VAL A 180 -6.09 -13.26 -4.35
N GLY A 181 -7.17 -12.58 -4.72
CA GLY A 181 -7.18 -11.14 -4.96
C GLY A 181 -7.94 -10.39 -3.86
N LEU A 182 -7.48 -9.20 -3.55
CA LEU A 182 -8.04 -8.34 -2.50
C LEU A 182 -8.60 -7.07 -3.08
N LEU A 183 -9.82 -6.74 -2.67
CA LEU A 183 -10.51 -5.50 -2.98
C LEU A 183 -11.13 -4.92 -1.71
N ASP A 184 -10.99 -3.61 -1.53
CA ASP A 184 -11.78 -2.89 -0.54
C ASP A 184 -13.21 -2.69 -1.05
N ALA A 185 -14.15 -2.49 -0.12
CA ALA A 185 -15.59 -2.41 -0.41
C ALA A 185 -16.00 -1.23 -1.31
N ASP A 186 -15.13 -0.23 -1.47
CA ASP A 186 -15.35 0.99 -2.25
C ASP A 186 -14.61 1.02 -3.60
N TYR A 187 -14.02 -0.10 -4.03
CA TYR A 187 -13.13 -0.14 -5.19
C TYR A 187 -13.84 -0.53 -6.50
N CYS A 188 -13.81 0.35 -7.47
CA CYS A 188 -14.28 0.10 -8.83
C CYS A 188 -13.13 -0.38 -9.72
N VAL A 189 -13.08 -1.69 -10.01
CA VAL A 189 -11.99 -2.30 -10.77
C VAL A 189 -12.19 -2.19 -12.28
N SER A 190 -11.09 -2.11 -13.02
CA SER A 190 -11.07 -2.21 -14.48
C SER A 190 -11.35 -3.65 -14.94
N PRO A 191 -12.10 -3.84 -16.03
CA PRO A 191 -12.37 -5.16 -16.58
C PRO A 191 -11.11 -5.99 -16.88
N ASP A 192 -10.01 -5.37 -17.24
CA ASP A 192 -8.78 -6.06 -17.66
C ASP A 192 -7.79 -6.35 -16.53
N TRP A 193 -8.11 -5.99 -15.28
CA TRP A 193 -7.19 -6.15 -14.16
C TRP A 193 -6.60 -7.57 -14.05
N LEU A 194 -7.44 -8.59 -13.92
CA LEU A 194 -6.95 -9.96 -13.75
C LEU A 194 -6.19 -10.44 -15.00
N ARG A 195 -6.77 -10.22 -16.17
CA ARG A 195 -6.18 -10.67 -17.44
C ARG A 195 -4.80 -10.10 -17.72
N MET A 196 -4.53 -8.87 -17.26
CA MET A 196 -3.25 -8.20 -17.44
C MET A 196 -2.22 -8.57 -16.37
N THR A 197 -2.64 -9.13 -15.24
CA THR A 197 -1.77 -9.28 -14.07
C THR A 197 -1.45 -10.72 -13.69
N VAL A 198 -2.35 -11.68 -13.94
CA VAL A 198 -2.17 -13.09 -13.53
C VAL A 198 -0.96 -13.76 -14.17
N GLY A 199 -0.54 -13.36 -15.38
CA GLY A 199 0.63 -13.90 -16.06
C GLY A 199 1.95 -13.71 -15.30
N LEU A 200 2.02 -12.73 -14.40
CA LEU A 200 3.19 -12.51 -13.56
C LEU A 200 3.44 -13.64 -12.54
N PHE A 201 2.44 -14.47 -12.29
CA PHE A 201 2.56 -15.65 -11.44
C PHE A 201 3.13 -16.87 -12.13
N GLU A 202 3.44 -16.82 -13.44
CA GLU A 202 4.22 -17.87 -14.11
C GLU A 202 5.63 -17.99 -13.51
N ASP A 203 6.21 -16.88 -13.07
CA ASP A 203 7.40 -16.94 -12.21
C ASP A 203 7.00 -17.44 -10.81
N THR A 204 7.51 -18.62 -10.46
CA THR A 204 7.23 -19.28 -9.18
C THR A 204 7.72 -18.49 -7.96
N LYS A 205 8.66 -17.55 -8.14
CA LYS A 205 9.14 -16.66 -7.08
C LYS A 205 8.18 -15.49 -6.82
N THR A 206 7.26 -15.21 -7.73
CA THR A 206 6.24 -14.17 -7.54
C THR A 206 5.20 -14.66 -6.55
N ALA A 207 5.24 -14.14 -5.34
CA ALA A 207 4.28 -14.43 -4.28
C ALA A 207 3.10 -13.47 -4.30
N ALA A 208 3.33 -12.20 -4.68
CA ALA A 208 2.26 -11.22 -4.80
C ALA A 208 2.51 -10.21 -5.93
N VAL A 209 1.41 -9.64 -6.43
CA VAL A 209 1.40 -8.55 -7.41
C VAL A 209 0.56 -7.41 -6.84
N GLN A 210 1.15 -6.22 -6.75
CA GLN A 210 0.49 -5.03 -6.23
C GLN A 210 0.31 -4.00 -7.32
N CYS A 211 -0.92 -3.50 -7.49
CA CYS A 211 -1.22 -2.32 -8.31
C CYS A 211 -1.40 -1.09 -7.41
N PRO A 212 -1.24 0.14 -7.94
CA PRO A 212 -1.46 1.36 -7.16
C PRO A 212 -2.89 1.46 -6.66
N GLN A 213 -3.03 1.96 -5.44
CA GLN A 213 -4.30 2.53 -5.04
C GLN A 213 -4.46 3.89 -5.71
N ALA A 214 -5.63 4.15 -6.23
CA ALA A 214 -5.98 5.44 -6.80
C ALA A 214 -7.33 5.90 -6.25
N ASN A 215 -7.49 7.21 -6.11
CA ASN A 215 -8.75 7.83 -5.74
C ASN A 215 -9.47 8.31 -7.00
N SER A 216 -10.76 8.08 -7.06
CA SER A 216 -11.59 8.73 -8.06
C SER A 216 -11.61 10.24 -7.82
N ILE A 217 -11.15 11.00 -8.82
CA ILE A 217 -11.11 12.47 -8.76
C ILE A 217 -12.27 13.12 -9.51
N LYS A 218 -13.18 12.33 -10.07
CA LYS A 218 -14.40 12.83 -10.67
C LYS A 218 -15.25 13.46 -9.58
N ASP A 219 -15.61 14.71 -9.78
CA ASP A 219 -16.37 15.53 -8.81
C ASP A 219 -15.68 15.76 -7.45
N ALA A 220 -14.37 15.49 -7.35
CA ALA A 220 -13.60 15.65 -6.13
C ALA A 220 -13.40 17.14 -5.76
N THR A 221 -13.51 17.44 -4.47
CA THR A 221 -13.18 18.75 -3.90
C THR A 221 -11.67 19.04 -4.04
N THR A 222 -11.29 20.32 -3.86
CA THR A 222 -9.86 20.71 -3.86
C THR A 222 -9.07 19.95 -2.80
N PHE A 223 -9.63 19.73 -1.60
CA PHE A 223 -9.03 18.92 -0.55
C PHE A 223 -8.76 17.49 -1.02
N GLN A 224 -9.76 16.82 -1.58
CA GLN A 224 -9.64 15.46 -2.08
C GLN A 224 -8.62 15.32 -3.22
N LYS A 225 -8.54 16.34 -4.10
CA LYS A 225 -7.50 16.39 -5.15
C LYS A 225 -6.09 16.48 -4.56
N ILE A 226 -5.89 17.31 -3.53
CA ILE A 226 -4.59 17.43 -2.85
C ILE A 226 -4.20 16.09 -2.22
N MET A 227 -5.13 15.41 -1.53
CA MET A 227 -4.88 14.10 -0.92
C MET A 227 -4.56 13.03 -1.96
N SER A 228 -5.21 13.07 -3.12
CA SER A 228 -4.93 12.16 -4.23
C SER A 228 -3.54 12.41 -4.84
N TYR A 229 -3.06 13.65 -4.91
CA TYR A 229 -1.69 13.94 -5.33
C TYR A 229 -0.63 13.43 -4.34
N GLU A 230 -0.88 13.50 -3.04
CA GLU A 230 0.00 12.91 -2.04
C GLU A 230 0.09 11.39 -2.22
N LEU A 231 -1.04 10.73 -2.42
CA LEU A 231 -1.12 9.30 -2.69
C LEU A 231 -0.35 8.91 -3.97
N ASP A 232 -0.48 9.72 -5.01
CA ASP A 232 0.26 9.57 -6.27
C ASP A 232 1.78 9.63 -6.09
N LEU A 233 2.30 10.48 -5.19
CA LEU A 233 3.74 10.52 -4.90
C LEU A 233 4.23 9.21 -4.30
N PHE A 234 3.46 8.62 -3.38
CA PHE A 234 3.80 7.33 -2.80
C PHE A 234 3.78 6.21 -3.85
N TYR A 235 2.70 6.10 -4.64
CA TYR A 235 2.54 5.00 -5.59
C TYR A 235 3.37 5.20 -6.85
N LYS A 236 3.27 6.34 -7.53
CA LYS A 236 3.90 6.56 -8.85
C LYS A 236 5.40 6.88 -8.78
N GLN A 237 5.95 7.11 -7.58
CA GLN A 237 7.38 7.33 -7.39
C GLN A 237 7.97 6.37 -6.36
N GLY A 238 7.47 6.40 -5.12
CA GLY A 238 8.03 5.61 -4.04
C GLY A 238 7.97 4.11 -4.30
N MET A 239 6.81 3.60 -4.71
CA MET A 239 6.62 2.16 -4.97
C MET A 239 7.37 1.68 -6.22
N VAL A 240 7.45 2.50 -7.27
CA VAL A 240 8.24 2.19 -8.47
C VAL A 240 9.72 1.97 -8.11
N ILE A 241 10.28 2.82 -7.25
CA ILE A 241 11.68 2.69 -6.81
C ILE A 241 11.87 1.51 -5.88
N ARG A 242 10.91 1.25 -4.99
CA ARG A 242 10.94 0.10 -4.10
C ARG A 242 10.88 -1.23 -4.85
N ASN A 243 10.18 -1.26 -5.99
CA ASN A 243 10.14 -2.43 -6.87
C ASN A 243 11.53 -2.84 -7.38
N GLU A 244 12.42 -1.87 -7.63
CA GLU A 244 13.81 -2.13 -8.03
C GLU A 244 14.61 -2.98 -7.01
N SER A 245 14.21 -2.91 -5.74
CA SER A 245 14.87 -3.61 -4.63
C SER A 245 14.02 -4.75 -4.09
N ASN A 246 12.90 -5.10 -4.74
CA ASN A 246 11.87 -6.01 -4.19
C ASN A 246 11.47 -5.62 -2.76
N ALA A 247 11.29 -4.33 -2.51
CA ALA A 247 10.91 -3.76 -1.20
C ALA A 247 9.51 -3.11 -1.25
N VAL A 248 8.66 -3.62 -2.14
CA VAL A 248 7.28 -3.16 -2.32
C VAL A 248 6.50 -3.32 -1.03
N ILE A 249 5.81 -2.28 -0.60
CA ILE A 249 4.88 -2.36 0.52
C ILE A 249 3.55 -2.84 -0.01
N MET A 250 3.10 -4.01 0.46
CA MET A 250 1.81 -4.54 0.07
C MET A 250 0.68 -3.74 0.71
N ASN A 251 -0.38 -3.53 -0.02
CA ASN A 251 -1.57 -2.77 0.40
C ASN A 251 -2.80 -3.67 0.31
N GLY A 252 -3.78 -3.41 1.16
CA GLY A 252 -4.96 -4.26 1.37
C GLY A 252 -6.03 -4.18 0.29
N THR A 253 -5.71 -3.61 -0.89
CA THR A 253 -6.58 -3.60 -2.08
C THR A 253 -5.73 -3.58 -3.35
N MET A 254 -6.33 -3.95 -4.49
CA MET A 254 -5.66 -4.07 -5.80
C MET A 254 -4.39 -4.94 -5.73
N CYS A 255 -4.45 -5.99 -4.92
CA CYS A 255 -3.38 -6.92 -4.67
C CYS A 255 -3.82 -8.34 -5.04
N LEU A 256 -2.94 -9.07 -5.71
CA LEU A 256 -3.08 -10.51 -5.97
C LEU A 256 -1.97 -11.24 -5.21
N ILE A 257 -2.30 -12.36 -4.58
CA ILE A 257 -1.36 -13.15 -3.77
C ILE A 257 -1.46 -14.62 -4.20
N ARG A 258 -0.34 -15.28 -4.35
CA ARG A 258 -0.30 -16.73 -4.59
C ARG A 258 -0.96 -17.44 -3.41
N LYS A 259 -1.97 -18.28 -3.69
CA LYS A 259 -2.74 -18.93 -2.64
C LYS A 259 -1.86 -19.78 -1.73
N SER A 260 -0.89 -20.52 -2.27
CA SER A 260 0.01 -21.35 -1.45
C SER A 260 0.86 -20.53 -0.46
N THR A 261 1.29 -19.32 -0.85
CA THR A 261 1.97 -18.39 0.05
C THR A 261 1.02 -17.91 1.15
N LEU A 262 -0.22 -17.55 0.78
CA LEU A 262 -1.21 -17.08 1.75
C LEU A 262 -1.70 -18.20 2.68
N ASP A 263 -1.81 -19.44 2.20
CA ASP A 263 -2.14 -20.60 3.03
C ASP A 263 -1.07 -20.89 4.09
N ALA A 264 0.21 -20.67 3.74
CA ALA A 264 1.32 -20.86 4.66
C ALA A 264 1.44 -19.73 5.69
N GLU A 265 1.24 -18.50 5.27
CA GLU A 265 1.47 -17.31 6.11
C GLU A 265 0.23 -16.87 6.89
N LYS A 266 -0.97 -17.01 6.34
CA LYS A 266 -2.23 -16.48 6.87
C LYS A 266 -2.17 -14.97 7.14
N TRP A 267 -3.33 -14.35 7.29
CA TRP A 267 -3.42 -12.98 7.79
C TRP A 267 -3.19 -12.95 9.29
N CYS A 268 -2.28 -12.11 9.76
CA CYS A 268 -1.98 -12.01 11.18
C CYS A 268 -3.02 -11.13 11.89
N ASN A 269 -3.81 -11.72 12.77
CA ASN A 269 -4.75 -10.98 13.59
C ASN A 269 -4.00 -10.06 14.57
N GLY A 270 -4.55 -8.86 14.78
CA GLY A 270 -3.98 -7.87 15.69
C GLY A 270 -3.11 -6.79 15.04
N PHE A 271 -2.87 -6.85 13.73
CA PHE A 271 -2.28 -5.73 12.98
C PHE A 271 -3.36 -4.93 12.26
N ILE A 272 -3.26 -3.61 12.33
CA ILE A 272 -4.14 -2.69 11.60
C ILE A 272 -3.74 -2.59 10.12
N CYS A 273 -2.44 -2.82 9.82
CA CYS A 273 -1.91 -2.93 8.48
C CYS A 273 -1.46 -4.38 8.24
N GLU A 274 -2.43 -5.28 8.21
CA GLU A 274 -2.25 -6.74 8.00
C GLU A 274 -1.61 -7.04 6.64
N ASP A 275 -1.87 -6.21 5.66
CA ASP A 275 -1.35 -6.25 4.30
C ASP A 275 0.17 -5.99 4.26
N SER A 276 0.60 -4.88 4.83
CA SER A 276 2.02 -4.50 4.89
C SER A 276 2.82 -5.45 5.78
N GLU A 277 2.20 -5.99 6.83
CA GLU A 277 2.79 -7.02 7.70
C GLU A 277 2.99 -8.33 6.93
N LEU A 278 1.99 -8.78 6.20
CA LEU A 278 2.09 -9.98 5.36
C LEU A 278 3.16 -9.78 4.26
N GLY A 279 3.18 -8.61 3.61
CA GLY A 279 4.19 -8.28 2.60
C GLY A 279 5.62 -8.39 3.14
N LEU A 280 5.86 -7.91 4.36
CA LEU A 280 7.15 -8.06 5.03
C LEU A 280 7.51 -9.53 5.28
N ARG A 281 6.55 -10.36 5.73
CA ARG A 281 6.79 -11.79 5.96
C ARG A 281 7.12 -12.52 4.65
N ILE A 282 6.39 -12.25 3.58
CA ILE A 282 6.64 -12.80 2.24
C ILE A 282 8.07 -12.47 1.80
N GLN A 283 8.46 -11.20 1.83
CA GLN A 283 9.81 -10.79 1.42
C GLN A 283 10.89 -11.34 2.36
N SER A 284 10.60 -11.50 3.65
CA SER A 284 11.52 -12.11 4.62
C SER A 284 11.83 -13.59 4.33
N ARG A 285 11.04 -14.25 3.50
CA ARG A 285 11.25 -15.60 3.00
C ARG A 285 12.05 -15.62 1.70
N GLY A 286 12.34 -14.46 1.12
CA GLY A 286 13.02 -14.32 -0.17
C GLY A 286 12.10 -14.43 -1.38
N GLU A 287 10.78 -14.35 -1.19
CA GLU A 287 9.79 -14.32 -2.25
C GLU A 287 9.61 -12.88 -2.80
N ASN A 288 9.09 -12.75 -4.01
CA ASN A 288 8.97 -11.47 -4.69
C ASN A 288 7.55 -10.91 -4.59
N ILE A 289 7.46 -9.60 -4.35
CA ILE A 289 6.26 -8.81 -4.56
C ILE A 289 6.51 -7.88 -5.74
N ILE A 290 5.77 -8.04 -6.82
CA ILE A 290 5.92 -7.24 -8.03
C ILE A 290 4.96 -6.05 -8.00
N TYR A 291 5.47 -4.87 -8.32
CA TYR A 291 4.66 -3.67 -8.44
C TYR A 291 4.42 -3.29 -9.91
N ILE A 292 3.17 -3.01 -10.25
CA ILE A 292 2.77 -2.55 -11.58
C ILE A 292 2.40 -1.07 -11.48
N ASP A 293 3.09 -0.20 -12.25
CA ASP A 293 2.78 1.23 -12.34
C ASP A 293 1.64 1.47 -13.35
N HIS A 294 0.48 0.90 -13.05
CA HIS A 294 -0.76 1.14 -13.78
C HIS A 294 -1.98 1.00 -12.87
N THR A 295 -2.88 1.95 -12.95
CA THR A 295 -4.11 1.98 -12.15
C THR A 295 -5.17 1.10 -12.81
N PHE A 296 -5.52 -0.02 -12.18
CA PHE A 296 -6.60 -0.92 -12.61
C PHE A 296 -7.87 -0.76 -11.79
N GLY A 297 -7.94 0.19 -10.88
CA GLY A 297 -9.13 0.47 -10.09
C GLY A 297 -8.98 1.74 -9.28
N GLU A 298 -10.12 2.31 -8.91
CA GLU A 298 -10.21 3.54 -8.14
C GLU A 298 -11.17 3.35 -6.97
N GLY A 299 -10.75 3.83 -5.79
CA GLY A 299 -11.57 3.89 -4.59
C GLY A 299 -12.04 5.31 -4.28
N LEU A 300 -12.68 5.49 -3.16
CA LEU A 300 -13.15 6.81 -2.71
C LEU A 300 -12.08 7.53 -1.89
N PRO A 301 -11.80 8.82 -2.18
CA PRO A 301 -10.92 9.63 -1.33
C PRO A 301 -11.59 9.93 0.01
N PRO A 302 -10.82 10.22 1.09
CA PRO A 302 -11.38 10.71 2.35
C PRO A 302 -12.29 11.91 2.11
N ARG A 303 -13.48 11.93 2.73
CA ARG A 303 -14.48 12.99 2.54
C ARG A 303 -14.05 14.33 3.15
N ASN A 304 -13.28 14.26 4.25
CA ASN A 304 -12.87 15.43 5.03
C ASN A 304 -11.54 15.17 5.76
N PHE A 305 -11.02 16.21 6.42
CA PHE A 305 -9.75 16.14 7.15
C PHE A 305 -9.77 15.14 8.31
N GLU A 306 -10.90 14.95 8.99
CA GLU A 306 -10.97 14.00 10.11
C GLU A 306 -10.85 12.54 9.63
N GLU A 307 -11.46 12.19 8.51
CA GLU A 307 -11.29 10.86 7.89
C GLU A 307 -9.85 10.66 7.42
N TYR A 308 -9.27 11.66 6.76
CA TYR A 308 -7.87 11.64 6.35
C TYR A 308 -6.93 11.46 7.56
N LYS A 309 -7.11 12.22 8.62
CA LYS A 309 -6.34 12.11 9.86
C LYS A 309 -6.43 10.70 10.47
N LYS A 310 -7.64 10.13 10.53
CA LYS A 310 -7.86 8.76 11.01
C LYS A 310 -7.14 7.73 10.14
N GLN A 311 -7.18 7.89 8.82
CA GLN A 311 -6.49 7.01 7.88
C GLN A 311 -4.97 7.06 8.09
N ARG A 312 -4.38 8.28 8.15
CA ARG A 312 -2.95 8.47 8.37
C ARG A 312 -2.48 7.95 9.73
N PHE A 313 -3.29 8.16 10.77
CA PHE A 313 -3.01 7.60 12.09
C PHE A 313 -2.96 6.07 12.07
N ARG A 314 -3.94 5.43 11.41
CA ARG A 314 -3.93 3.96 11.28
C ARG A 314 -2.66 3.46 10.58
N TRP A 315 -2.24 4.12 9.50
CA TRP A 315 -1.05 3.72 8.75
C TRP A 315 0.24 3.90 9.57
N ALA A 316 0.38 5.04 10.22
CA ALA A 316 1.54 5.31 11.08
C ALA A 316 1.61 4.34 12.26
N TYR A 317 0.48 4.11 12.94
CA TYR A 317 0.40 3.19 14.06
C TYR A 317 0.70 1.76 13.62
N GLY A 318 0.09 1.31 12.51
CA GLY A 318 0.34 -0.01 11.94
C GLY A 318 1.81 -0.21 11.55
N ALA A 319 2.43 0.78 10.89
CA ALA A 319 3.85 0.75 10.55
C ALA A 319 4.74 0.60 11.80
N MET A 320 4.44 1.35 12.88
CA MET A 320 5.18 1.25 14.13
C MET A 320 4.95 -0.09 14.86
N MET A 321 3.75 -0.66 14.79
CA MET A 321 3.48 -2.00 15.31
C MET A 321 4.28 -3.07 14.58
N ILE A 322 4.33 -3.01 13.24
CA ILE A 322 5.13 -3.92 12.41
C ILE A 322 6.60 -3.80 12.79
N PHE A 323 7.14 -2.59 12.90
CA PHE A 323 8.51 -2.36 13.33
C PHE A 323 8.78 -2.96 14.72
N LYS A 324 7.97 -2.64 15.72
CA LYS A 324 8.11 -3.14 17.09
C LYS A 324 8.11 -4.67 17.15
N THR A 325 7.28 -5.32 16.35
CA THR A 325 7.12 -6.79 16.38
C THR A 325 8.21 -7.49 15.58
N HIS A 326 8.57 -6.95 14.41
CA HIS A 326 9.42 -7.65 13.44
C HIS A 326 10.85 -7.11 13.31
N TRP A 327 11.26 -6.08 14.09
CA TRP A 327 12.59 -5.47 13.93
C TRP A 327 13.74 -6.48 14.01
N ARG A 328 13.65 -7.49 14.91
CA ARG A 328 14.68 -8.55 15.03
C ARG A 328 14.76 -9.40 13.75
N LYS A 329 13.61 -9.80 13.17
CA LYS A 329 13.59 -10.54 11.91
C LYS A 329 14.24 -9.74 10.80
N ILE A 330 13.94 -8.43 10.74
CA ILE A 330 14.44 -7.55 9.70
C ILE A 330 15.95 -7.39 9.78
N PHE A 331 16.51 -7.19 10.97
CA PHE A 331 17.95 -6.94 11.12
C PHE A 331 18.79 -8.19 11.30
N LEU A 332 18.24 -9.27 11.86
CA LEU A 332 19.03 -10.41 12.32
C LEU A 332 18.72 -11.72 11.59
N TRP A 333 17.48 -12.02 11.25
CA TRP A 333 17.03 -13.38 10.90
C TRP A 333 16.09 -13.44 9.71
N SER A 334 16.47 -12.93 8.54
CA SER A 334 15.63 -13.02 7.35
C SER A 334 16.43 -13.08 6.06
N HIS A 335 15.80 -13.54 4.98
CA HIS A 335 16.37 -13.49 3.63
C HIS A 335 16.31 -12.09 3.00
N LEU A 336 15.94 -11.05 3.75
CA LEU A 336 15.94 -9.68 3.25
C LEU A 336 17.35 -9.24 2.85
N THR A 337 17.46 -8.70 1.66
CA THR A 337 18.66 -8.04 1.17
C THR A 337 18.98 -6.78 1.97
N PHE A 338 20.21 -6.29 1.89
CA PHE A 338 20.59 -5.00 2.51
C PHE A 338 19.69 -3.86 2.03
N MET A 339 19.37 -3.81 0.73
CA MET A 339 18.50 -2.76 0.17
C MET A 339 17.06 -2.85 0.69
N GLN A 340 16.50 -4.05 0.83
CA GLN A 340 15.18 -4.21 1.44
C GLN A 340 15.15 -3.71 2.88
N ARG A 341 16.15 -4.08 3.69
CA ARG A 341 16.30 -3.61 5.09
C ARG A 341 16.39 -2.07 5.13
N PHE A 342 17.18 -1.51 4.23
CA PHE A 342 17.33 -0.06 4.11
C PHE A 342 15.99 0.62 3.76
N GLU A 343 15.25 0.10 2.78
CA GLU A 343 13.93 0.64 2.37
C GLU A 343 12.90 0.57 3.50
N TYR A 344 12.86 -0.53 4.24
CA TYR A 344 11.97 -0.66 5.41
C TYR A 344 12.36 0.30 6.53
N LEU A 345 13.64 0.37 6.88
CA LEU A 345 14.13 1.26 7.93
C LEU A 345 13.77 2.72 7.64
N PHE A 346 14.06 3.19 6.44
CA PHE A 346 13.77 4.58 6.06
C PHE A 346 12.27 4.86 5.92
N GLY A 347 11.47 3.88 5.52
CA GLY A 347 10.01 3.97 5.56
C GLY A 347 9.49 4.22 6.98
N TRP A 348 10.02 3.51 7.98
CA TRP A 348 9.64 3.72 9.38
C TRP A 348 10.17 5.03 9.96
N ILE A 349 11.41 5.41 9.64
CA ILE A 349 11.96 6.73 10.00
C ILE A 349 11.05 7.84 9.46
N GLY A 350 10.53 7.70 8.23
CA GLY A 350 9.59 8.65 7.64
C GLY A 350 8.34 8.86 8.50
N TRP A 351 7.73 7.79 9.01
CA TRP A 351 6.61 7.90 9.95
C TRP A 351 7.02 8.49 11.30
N GLY A 352 8.18 8.12 11.84
CA GLY A 352 8.71 8.65 13.11
C GLY A 352 9.03 10.15 13.05
N GLN A 353 9.51 10.64 11.91
CA GLN A 353 9.79 12.06 11.71
C GLN A 353 8.54 12.94 11.87
N MET A 354 7.37 12.47 11.42
CA MET A 354 6.12 13.24 11.57
C MET A 354 5.80 13.55 13.03
N ILE A 355 6.16 12.64 13.95
CA ILE A 355 5.99 12.85 15.40
C ILE A 355 6.95 13.92 15.92
N LEU A 356 8.14 14.04 15.35
CA LEU A 356 9.18 14.94 15.78
C LEU A 356 9.02 16.37 15.23
N TYR A 357 8.26 16.57 14.16
CA TYR A 357 8.06 17.89 13.55
C TYR A 357 7.62 18.98 14.55
N PRO A 358 6.62 18.77 15.44
CA PRO A 358 6.25 19.78 16.42
C PRO A 358 7.40 20.15 17.36
N PHE A 359 8.23 19.17 17.74
CA PHE A 359 9.39 19.44 18.60
C PHE A 359 10.48 20.24 17.88
N TYR A 360 10.67 20.01 16.57
CA TYR A 360 11.59 20.84 15.79
C TYR A 360 11.14 22.30 15.73
N LEU A 361 9.84 22.57 15.59
CA LEU A 361 9.30 23.93 15.60
C LEU A 361 9.46 24.63 16.95
N LEU A 362 9.52 23.89 18.06
CA LEU A 362 9.76 24.43 19.40
C LEU A 362 11.24 24.72 19.68
N ILE A 363 12.16 24.07 18.95
CA ILE A 363 13.60 24.19 19.11
C ILE A 363 14.19 25.26 18.17
N LEU A 364 13.49 25.55 17.08
CA LEU A 364 13.82 26.62 16.14
C LEU A 364 13.45 27.99 16.67
#